data_d496b2e938a4cd9fb64dd575bb014da6
#
_entry.id   d496b2e938a4cd9fb64dd575bb014da6
#
_cell.length_a   1.000
_cell.length_b   1.000
_cell.length_c   1.000
_cell.angle_alpha   90.00
_cell.angle_beta   90.00
_cell.angle_gamma   90.00
#
_symmetry.space_group_name_H-M   'P 1'
#
loop_
_entity.id
_entity.type
_entity.pdbx_description
1 polymer ?
#
loop_
_entity_poly.entity_id
_entity_poly.type
_entity_poly.pdbx_seq_one_letter_code
_entity_poly.pdbx_strand_id
1 'polypeptide(L)'
;MVSGKQWVSYFYNGRGPDGCRVEIALGKDLNEAKRKWAQLECKPMPRETGLMNHVFERYAREIVPTRAPATQRDYLANLKQLQQVFGSAPIDAITPQHVAQYRDRRAAKVRANREIALLSHAFNMAREWGYTATDNPARGIRKNKETPRDFYADEAVWAAVYERAPIELQDAMSLNYLTGQRPENVLRMTEAHIKDCVIEVRQGKTDKRLRILLDHADGTRTELGQLLDRIRARPRKVRSVHLVATPEGVPLNRWTLRVRFDAARKAAAEAAEKEATPESLALAARIRKFQFRDIRPRAASDIGDLSAASKLLGHTEQQITRKVYRRVGETVKPTK
;
A
#
# COMPACT_ATOMS: atom_id res chain seq x y z
N MET A 1 24.97 -65.50 -19.34
CA MET A 1 24.30 -64.59 -18.42
C MET A 1 23.42 -63.65 -19.23
N VAL A 2 22.10 -63.86 -19.21
CA VAL A 2 21.14 -63.02 -19.95
C VAL A 2 20.86 -61.80 -19.10
N SER A 3 21.20 -60.61 -19.62
CA SER A 3 20.94 -59.32 -18.97
C SER A 3 19.42 -59.11 -18.85
N GLY A 4 18.91 -59.15 -17.62
CA GLY A 4 17.47 -59.00 -17.33
C GLY A 4 17.04 -57.53 -17.47
N LYS A 5 16.84 -57.07 -18.70
CA LYS A 5 16.09 -55.83 -18.93
C LYS A 5 14.62 -56.11 -18.70
N GLN A 6 14.09 -55.57 -17.61
CA GLN A 6 12.65 -55.62 -17.36
C GLN A 6 11.94 -54.69 -18.39
N TRP A 7 11.09 -55.32 -19.25
CA TRP A 7 10.25 -54.59 -20.18
C TRP A 7 8.91 -54.32 -19.50
N VAL A 8 8.56 -53.04 -19.30
CA VAL A 8 7.29 -52.59 -18.74
C VAL A 8 6.42 -52.05 -19.87
N SER A 9 5.17 -52.52 -19.94
CA SER A 9 4.16 -51.94 -20.81
C SER A 9 2.90 -51.64 -20.01
N TYR A 10 2.30 -50.52 -20.31
CA TYR A 10 1.11 -49.99 -19.61
C TYR A 10 -0.12 -50.22 -20.49
N PHE A 11 -1.24 -50.67 -19.88
CA PHE A 11 -2.51 -50.92 -20.54
C PHE A 11 -3.63 -50.22 -19.79
N TYR A 12 -4.61 -49.73 -20.53
CA TYR A 12 -5.88 -49.25 -19.99
C TYR A 12 -6.87 -50.43 -19.97
N ASN A 13 -7.41 -50.69 -18.83
CA ASN A 13 -8.45 -51.67 -18.64
C ASN A 13 -9.76 -50.96 -18.19
N GLY A 14 -10.58 -50.58 -19.14
CA GLY A 14 -11.85 -49.88 -18.92
C GLY A 14 -13.05 -50.63 -19.49
N ARG A 15 -14.18 -49.94 -19.55
CA ARG A 15 -15.38 -50.42 -20.25
C ARG A 15 -15.70 -49.51 -21.42
N GLY A 16 -15.98 -50.08 -22.58
CA GLY A 16 -16.46 -49.35 -23.74
C GLY A 16 -17.90 -48.84 -23.57
N PRO A 17 -18.37 -48.06 -24.56
CA PRO A 17 -19.78 -47.55 -24.56
C PRO A 17 -20.83 -48.65 -24.53
N ASP A 18 -20.47 -49.85 -24.96
CA ASP A 18 -21.28 -51.05 -24.98
C ASP A 18 -21.26 -51.86 -23.64
N GLY A 19 -20.51 -51.35 -22.65
CA GLY A 19 -20.32 -52.05 -21.36
C GLY A 19 -19.30 -53.17 -21.36
N CYS A 20 -18.74 -53.53 -22.52
CA CYS A 20 -17.73 -54.59 -22.65
C CYS A 20 -16.36 -54.11 -22.14
N ARG A 21 -15.56 -55.07 -21.64
CA ARG A 21 -14.20 -54.80 -21.19
C ARG A 21 -13.32 -54.42 -22.39
N VAL A 22 -12.64 -53.32 -22.32
CA VAL A 22 -11.70 -52.86 -23.36
C VAL A 22 -10.32 -52.73 -22.76
N GLU A 23 -9.34 -53.31 -23.42
CA GLU A 23 -7.91 -53.19 -23.10
C GLU A 23 -7.18 -52.43 -24.22
N ILE A 24 -6.58 -51.30 -23.87
CA ILE A 24 -5.89 -50.42 -24.80
C ILE A 24 -4.43 -50.23 -24.36
N ALA A 25 -3.47 -50.49 -25.26
CA ALA A 25 -2.08 -50.28 -24.95
C ALA A 25 -1.74 -48.81 -24.84
N LEU A 26 -1.20 -48.41 -23.69
CA LEU A 26 -0.83 -47.00 -23.38
C LEU A 26 0.65 -46.69 -23.74
N GLY A 27 1.45 -47.71 -23.97
CA GLY A 27 2.86 -47.58 -24.31
C GLY A 27 3.81 -48.01 -23.19
N LYS A 28 5.10 -47.69 -23.35
CA LYS A 28 6.17 -48.11 -22.41
C LYS A 28 6.64 -46.96 -21.51
N ASP A 29 6.32 -45.70 -21.84
CA ASP A 29 6.62 -44.54 -21.02
C ASP A 29 5.50 -44.27 -20.08
N LEU A 30 5.81 -44.15 -18.76
CA LEU A 30 4.84 -43.95 -17.71
C LEU A 30 4.09 -42.62 -17.85
N ASN A 31 4.75 -41.55 -18.25
CA ASN A 31 4.14 -40.22 -18.34
C ASN A 31 3.20 -40.15 -19.56
N GLU A 32 3.62 -40.76 -20.68
CA GLU A 32 2.77 -40.88 -21.87
C GLU A 32 1.57 -41.80 -21.60
N ALA A 33 1.76 -42.89 -20.88
CA ALA A 33 0.70 -43.80 -20.48
C ALA A 33 -0.33 -43.09 -19.54
N LYS A 34 0.12 -42.30 -18.60
CA LYS A 34 -0.76 -41.49 -17.74
C LYS A 34 -1.56 -40.44 -18.53
N ARG A 35 -0.98 -39.80 -19.53
CA ARG A 35 -1.70 -38.86 -20.41
C ARG A 35 -2.81 -39.54 -21.19
N LYS A 36 -2.49 -40.71 -21.84
CA LYS A 36 -3.46 -41.50 -22.59
C LYS A 36 -4.56 -42.05 -21.68
N TRP A 37 -4.20 -42.51 -20.48
CA TRP A 37 -5.17 -42.97 -19.48
C TRP A 37 -6.16 -41.88 -19.08
N ALA A 38 -5.67 -40.68 -18.78
CA ALA A 38 -6.50 -39.54 -18.43
C ALA A 38 -7.45 -39.10 -19.55
N GLN A 39 -7.04 -39.22 -20.82
CA GLN A 39 -7.89 -38.94 -22.00
C GLN A 39 -9.02 -39.99 -22.12
N LEU A 40 -8.73 -41.27 -21.88
CA LEU A 40 -9.69 -42.37 -22.01
C LEU A 40 -10.74 -42.35 -20.88
N GLU A 41 -10.35 -41.97 -19.68
CA GLU A 41 -11.25 -41.84 -18.53
C GLU A 41 -12.06 -40.52 -18.52
N CYS A 42 -11.85 -39.64 -19.49
CA CYS A 42 -12.41 -38.27 -19.48
C CYS A 42 -12.17 -37.53 -18.16
N LYS A 43 -11.18 -37.94 -17.40
CA LYS A 43 -10.78 -37.26 -16.16
C LYS A 43 -9.87 -36.09 -16.53
N PRO A 44 -10.02 -34.94 -15.89
CA PRO A 44 -9.05 -33.88 -16.09
C PRO A 44 -7.67 -34.44 -15.75
N MET A 45 -6.69 -34.26 -16.68
CA MET A 45 -5.30 -34.67 -16.45
C MET A 45 -4.87 -34.27 -15.04
N PRO A 46 -4.18 -35.17 -14.27
CA PRO A 46 -3.48 -34.72 -13.09
C PRO A 46 -2.54 -33.60 -13.52
N ARG A 47 -2.92 -32.39 -13.25
CA ARG A 47 -2.07 -31.23 -13.57
C ARG A 47 -0.84 -31.36 -12.69
N GLU A 48 0.37 -31.31 -13.28
CA GLU A 48 1.62 -31.08 -12.55
C GLU A 48 1.59 -29.77 -11.74
N THR A 49 0.45 -29.13 -11.72
CA THR A 49 0.09 -27.83 -11.16
C THR A 49 -0.28 -27.87 -9.68
N GLY A 50 -0.06 -29.00 -9.01
CA GLY A 50 -0.41 -29.13 -7.59
C GLY A 50 0.41 -28.29 -6.61
N LEU A 51 1.47 -27.61 -7.07
CA LEU A 51 2.32 -26.80 -6.21
C LEU A 51 1.84 -25.33 -6.15
N MET A 52 1.93 -24.74 -4.97
CA MET A 52 1.55 -23.34 -4.77
C MET A 52 2.37 -22.36 -5.62
N ASN A 53 3.59 -22.75 -6.01
CA ASN A 53 4.44 -21.92 -6.90
C ASN A 53 3.77 -21.64 -8.25
N HIS A 54 3.10 -22.62 -8.85
CA HIS A 54 2.36 -22.42 -10.11
C HIS A 54 1.23 -21.38 -9.97
N VAL A 55 0.56 -21.38 -8.82
CA VAL A 55 -0.45 -20.35 -8.50
C VAL A 55 0.21 -18.99 -8.40
N PHE A 56 1.32 -18.86 -7.67
CA PHE A 56 2.03 -17.60 -7.52
C PHE A 56 2.56 -17.06 -8.84
N GLU A 57 3.11 -17.90 -9.72
CA GLU A 57 3.59 -17.51 -11.04
C GLU A 57 2.45 -17.03 -11.94
N ARG A 58 1.33 -17.76 -11.98
CA ARG A 58 0.16 -17.33 -12.72
C ARG A 58 -0.42 -16.03 -12.15
N TYR A 59 -0.49 -15.92 -10.84
CA TYR A 59 -0.94 -14.72 -10.15
C TYR A 59 -0.05 -13.50 -10.48
N ALA A 60 1.27 -13.69 -10.48
CA ALA A 60 2.23 -12.65 -10.86
C ALA A 60 2.05 -12.20 -12.31
N ARG A 61 1.78 -13.13 -13.22
CA ARG A 61 1.61 -12.86 -14.65
C ARG A 61 0.25 -12.23 -15.00
N GLU A 62 -0.84 -12.69 -14.39
CA GLU A 62 -2.20 -12.32 -14.81
C GLU A 62 -2.85 -11.28 -13.89
N ILE A 63 -2.63 -11.36 -12.59
CA ILE A 63 -3.31 -10.48 -11.61
C ILE A 63 -2.47 -9.26 -11.22
N VAL A 64 -1.17 -9.43 -11.00
CA VAL A 64 -0.31 -8.31 -10.59
C VAL A 64 -0.34 -7.15 -11.58
N PRO A 65 -0.24 -7.36 -12.92
CA PRO A 65 -0.25 -6.26 -13.89
C PRO A 65 -1.54 -5.43 -13.91
N THR A 66 -2.66 -5.98 -13.44
CA THR A 66 -3.95 -5.26 -13.35
C THR A 66 -4.00 -4.25 -12.20
N ARG A 67 -3.01 -4.26 -11.31
CA ARG A 67 -2.96 -3.41 -10.13
C ARG A 67 -2.17 -2.13 -10.39
N ALA A 68 -2.40 -1.10 -9.55
CA ALA A 68 -1.62 0.14 -9.62
C ALA A 68 -0.12 -0.13 -9.40
N PRO A 69 0.81 0.63 -10.03
CA PRO A 69 2.26 0.36 -10.01
C PRO A 69 2.87 0.17 -8.61
N ALA A 70 2.40 0.95 -7.62
CA ALA A 70 2.86 0.79 -6.24
C ALA A 70 2.41 -0.54 -5.62
N THR A 71 1.18 -0.97 -5.92
CA THR A 71 0.63 -2.26 -5.48
C THR A 71 1.34 -3.43 -6.15
N GLN A 72 1.69 -3.30 -7.45
CA GLN A 72 2.47 -4.33 -8.17
C GLN A 72 3.79 -4.61 -7.45
N ARG A 73 4.54 -3.57 -7.11
CA ARG A 73 5.82 -3.69 -6.38
C ARG A 73 5.65 -4.37 -5.02
N ASP A 74 4.63 -3.97 -4.26
CA ASP A 74 4.33 -4.58 -2.96
C ASP A 74 3.91 -6.05 -3.11
N TYR A 75 3.08 -6.37 -4.11
CA TYR A 75 2.64 -7.74 -4.37
C TYR A 75 3.80 -8.64 -4.78
N LEU A 76 4.66 -8.21 -5.69
CA LEU A 76 5.84 -8.97 -6.10
C LEU A 76 6.80 -9.24 -4.93
N ALA A 77 7.02 -8.23 -4.06
CA ALA A 77 7.85 -8.42 -2.87
C ALA A 77 7.22 -9.41 -1.88
N ASN A 78 5.91 -9.36 -1.70
CA ASN A 78 5.19 -10.29 -0.83
C ASN A 78 5.14 -11.71 -1.43
N LEU A 79 4.91 -11.83 -2.76
CA LEU A 79 4.95 -13.13 -3.46
C LEU A 79 6.30 -13.80 -3.30
N LYS A 80 7.40 -13.06 -3.50
CA LYS A 80 8.76 -13.61 -3.30
C LYS A 80 8.93 -14.22 -1.92
N GLN A 81 8.39 -13.57 -0.88
CA GLN A 81 8.46 -14.08 0.49
C GLN A 81 7.57 -15.32 0.70
N LEU A 82 6.37 -15.31 0.11
CA LEU A 82 5.45 -16.46 0.17
C LEU A 82 5.98 -17.66 -0.60
N GLN A 83 6.61 -17.46 -1.76
CA GLN A 83 7.22 -18.51 -2.56
C GLN A 83 8.31 -19.25 -1.80
N GLN A 84 9.11 -18.56 -0.99
CA GLN A 84 10.15 -19.19 -0.17
C GLN A 84 9.60 -20.18 0.86
N VAL A 85 8.36 -19.99 1.33
CA VAL A 85 7.77 -20.80 2.40
C VAL A 85 6.74 -21.80 1.87
N PHE A 86 5.90 -21.36 0.94
CA PHE A 86 4.77 -22.15 0.46
C PHE A 86 4.93 -22.65 -0.97
N GLY A 87 5.93 -22.16 -1.72
CA GLY A 87 6.04 -22.42 -3.15
C GLY A 87 6.16 -23.90 -3.50
N SER A 88 6.93 -24.66 -2.75
CA SER A 88 7.12 -26.11 -2.95
C SER A 88 6.02 -26.98 -2.33
N ALA A 89 5.07 -26.38 -1.57
CA ALA A 89 4.00 -27.13 -0.96
C ALA A 89 2.89 -27.44 -1.97
N PRO A 90 2.33 -28.66 -1.94
CA PRO A 90 1.07 -28.95 -2.62
C PRO A 90 -0.03 -28.01 -2.11
N ILE A 91 -0.87 -27.51 -3.02
CA ILE A 91 -1.91 -26.52 -2.68
C ILE A 91 -2.82 -27.07 -1.56
N ASP A 92 -3.26 -28.31 -1.70
CA ASP A 92 -4.21 -28.97 -0.80
C ASP A 92 -3.57 -29.37 0.55
N ALA A 93 -2.22 -29.36 0.65
CA ALA A 93 -1.50 -29.64 1.88
C ALA A 93 -1.33 -28.39 2.78
N ILE A 94 -1.66 -27.20 2.28
CA ILE A 94 -1.56 -25.98 3.07
C ILE A 94 -2.76 -25.86 4.00
N THR A 95 -2.50 -25.96 5.30
CA THR A 95 -3.52 -25.91 6.35
C THR A 95 -3.56 -24.55 7.07
N PRO A 96 -4.66 -24.22 7.76
CA PRO A 96 -4.71 -23.04 8.63
C PRO A 96 -3.58 -22.99 9.66
N GLN A 97 -3.13 -24.15 10.15
CA GLN A 97 -2.00 -24.25 11.08
C GLN A 97 -0.70 -23.75 10.44
N HIS A 98 -0.42 -24.12 9.19
CA HIS A 98 0.76 -23.65 8.47
C HIS A 98 0.75 -22.12 8.29
N VAL A 99 -0.41 -21.55 7.96
CA VAL A 99 -0.56 -20.08 7.83
C VAL A 99 -0.39 -19.38 9.18
N ALA A 100 -0.90 -19.93 10.26
CA ALA A 100 -0.71 -19.41 11.61
C ALA A 100 0.76 -19.46 12.04
N GLN A 101 1.45 -20.58 11.80
CA GLN A 101 2.89 -20.72 12.08
C GLN A 101 3.73 -19.71 11.28
N TYR A 102 3.39 -19.49 10.00
CA TYR A 102 4.03 -18.44 9.18
C TYR A 102 3.86 -17.07 9.83
N ARG A 103 2.63 -16.68 10.22
CA ARG A 103 2.36 -15.43 10.94
C ARG A 103 3.23 -15.28 12.18
N ASP A 104 3.33 -16.35 12.97
CA ASP A 104 3.98 -16.30 14.29
C ASP A 104 5.51 -16.29 14.17
N ARG A 105 6.08 -16.98 13.18
CA ARG A 105 7.53 -17.01 12.93
C ARG A 105 8.03 -15.74 12.23
N ARG A 106 7.18 -15.04 11.47
CA ARG A 106 7.57 -13.85 10.71
C ARG A 106 7.91 -12.69 11.65
N ALA A 107 9.17 -12.24 11.70
CA ALA A 107 9.61 -11.14 12.54
C ALA A 107 8.86 -9.83 12.21
N ALA A 108 8.67 -9.54 10.93
CA ALA A 108 7.96 -8.36 10.44
C ALA A 108 6.42 -8.55 10.54
N LYS A 109 5.86 -8.42 11.73
CA LYS A 109 4.46 -8.76 12.07
C LYS A 109 3.42 -8.07 11.17
N VAL A 110 3.59 -6.79 10.89
CA VAL A 110 2.68 -6.03 10.01
C VAL A 110 2.78 -6.50 8.55
N ARG A 111 4.00 -6.84 8.10
CA ARG A 111 4.21 -7.42 6.77
C ARG A 111 3.57 -8.80 6.66
N ALA A 112 3.68 -9.63 7.68
CA ALA A 112 3.00 -10.93 7.74
C ALA A 112 1.50 -10.82 7.48
N ASN A 113 0.83 -9.81 8.04
CA ASN A 113 -0.59 -9.57 7.78
C ASN A 113 -0.88 -9.27 6.29
N ARG A 114 0.02 -8.53 5.61
CA ARG A 114 -0.11 -8.22 4.17
C ARG A 114 0.19 -9.44 3.31
N GLU A 115 1.21 -10.18 3.66
CA GLU A 115 1.61 -11.42 3.01
C GLU A 115 0.49 -12.48 3.09
N ILE A 116 -0.12 -12.68 4.27
CA ILE A 116 -1.25 -13.60 4.46
C ILE A 116 -2.50 -13.14 3.69
N ALA A 117 -2.77 -11.84 3.65
CA ALA A 117 -3.86 -11.31 2.84
C ALA A 117 -3.65 -11.60 1.33
N LEU A 118 -2.41 -11.50 0.86
CA LEU A 118 -2.06 -11.85 -0.52
C LEU A 118 -2.16 -13.36 -0.77
N LEU A 119 -1.68 -14.20 0.17
CA LEU A 119 -1.84 -15.65 0.11
C LEU A 119 -3.32 -16.03 0.02
N SER A 120 -4.17 -15.42 0.85
CA SER A 120 -5.61 -15.64 0.82
C SER A 120 -6.22 -15.28 -0.55
N HIS A 121 -5.83 -14.17 -1.14
CA HIS A 121 -6.30 -13.78 -2.46
C HIS A 121 -5.79 -14.73 -3.55
N ALA A 122 -4.51 -15.10 -3.52
CA ALA A 122 -3.93 -16.05 -4.47
C ALA A 122 -4.59 -17.43 -4.38
N PHE A 123 -4.92 -17.88 -3.17
CA PHE A 123 -5.62 -19.15 -2.97
C PHE A 123 -7.07 -19.11 -3.50
N ASN A 124 -7.78 -18.00 -3.32
CA ASN A 124 -9.10 -17.83 -3.94
C ASN A 124 -9.01 -17.87 -5.48
N MET A 125 -7.99 -17.21 -6.07
CA MET A 125 -7.73 -17.30 -7.51
C MET A 125 -7.41 -18.73 -7.94
N ALA A 126 -6.66 -19.50 -7.13
CA ALA A 126 -6.38 -20.90 -7.42
C ALA A 126 -7.67 -21.74 -7.49
N ARG A 127 -8.65 -21.45 -6.62
CA ARG A 127 -9.99 -22.07 -6.66
C ARG A 127 -10.75 -21.68 -7.93
N GLU A 128 -10.79 -20.40 -8.27
CA GLU A 128 -11.42 -19.91 -9.51
C GLU A 128 -10.79 -20.53 -10.76
N TRP A 129 -9.48 -20.74 -10.76
CA TRP A 129 -8.75 -21.37 -11.86
C TRP A 129 -8.88 -22.90 -11.86
N GLY A 130 -9.54 -23.50 -10.88
CA GLY A 130 -9.73 -24.94 -10.77
C GLY A 130 -8.48 -25.72 -10.39
N TYR A 131 -7.50 -25.08 -9.72
CA TYR A 131 -6.31 -25.77 -9.21
C TYR A 131 -6.59 -26.53 -7.90
N THR A 132 -7.59 -26.12 -7.14
CA THR A 132 -8.02 -26.75 -5.90
C THR A 132 -9.51 -26.53 -5.67
N ALA A 133 -10.16 -27.49 -4.98
CA ALA A 133 -11.51 -27.35 -4.46
C ALA A 133 -11.53 -27.10 -2.94
N THR A 134 -10.37 -27.15 -2.26
CA THR A 134 -10.28 -27.02 -0.81
C THR A 134 -10.60 -25.60 -0.34
N ASP A 135 -10.99 -25.48 0.92
CA ASP A 135 -11.24 -24.20 1.54
C ASP A 135 -9.95 -23.39 1.70
N ASN A 136 -10.10 -22.07 1.63
CA ASN A 136 -8.96 -21.17 1.77
C ASN A 136 -8.36 -21.24 3.19
N PRO A 137 -7.11 -21.74 3.34
CA PRO A 137 -6.50 -21.97 4.64
C PRO A 137 -6.15 -20.67 5.38
N ALA A 138 -6.16 -19.54 4.69
CA ALA A 138 -5.93 -18.24 5.32
C ALA A 138 -7.21 -17.59 5.85
N ARG A 139 -8.39 -18.20 5.59
CA ARG A 139 -9.68 -17.70 6.08
C ARG A 139 -9.74 -17.84 7.61
N GLY A 140 -10.17 -16.79 8.29
CA GLY A 140 -10.32 -16.79 9.76
C GLY A 140 -9.01 -16.69 10.55
N ILE A 141 -7.85 -16.66 9.92
CA ILE A 141 -6.57 -16.49 10.61
C ILE A 141 -6.51 -15.13 11.29
N ARG A 142 -6.29 -15.13 12.61
CA ARG A 142 -6.13 -13.89 13.40
C ARG A 142 -4.91 -13.11 12.93
N LYS A 143 -5.09 -11.82 12.69
CA LYS A 143 -3.99 -10.91 12.32
C LYS A 143 -3.12 -10.56 13.52
N ASN A 144 -1.85 -10.26 13.28
CA ASN A 144 -1.02 -9.59 14.26
C ASN A 144 -1.58 -8.21 14.58
N LYS A 145 -1.48 -7.78 15.85
CA LYS A 145 -1.90 -6.45 16.26
C LYS A 145 -1.10 -5.38 15.52
N GLU A 146 -1.78 -4.46 14.88
CA GLU A 146 -1.19 -3.27 14.27
C GLU A 146 -1.51 -2.07 15.15
N THR A 147 -0.49 -1.39 15.64
CA THR A 147 -0.67 -0.14 16.39
C THR A 147 -0.62 1.02 15.40
N PRO A 148 -1.68 1.77 15.23
CA PRO A 148 -1.66 2.98 14.42
C PRO A 148 -0.59 3.95 14.94
N ARG A 149 0.03 4.66 14.01
CA ARG A 149 0.96 5.73 14.41
C ARG A 149 0.15 6.84 15.09
N ASP A 150 0.54 7.16 16.29
CA ASP A 150 -0.04 8.23 17.09
C ASP A 150 1.04 9.29 17.37
N PHE A 151 1.15 10.28 16.46
CA PHE A 151 2.09 11.38 16.56
C PHE A 151 1.41 12.67 16.08
N TYR A 152 1.37 13.68 16.95
CA TYR A 152 0.92 15.02 16.64
C TYR A 152 2.14 15.96 16.60
N ALA A 153 2.33 16.63 15.46
CA ALA A 153 3.34 17.66 15.31
C ALA A 153 2.76 18.99 15.77
N ASP A 154 2.98 19.33 17.03
CA ASP A 154 2.57 20.62 17.55
C ASP A 154 3.38 21.77 16.95
N GLU A 155 3.05 23.01 17.39
CA GLU A 155 3.65 24.22 16.84
C GLU A 155 5.18 24.25 17.00
N ALA A 156 5.71 23.84 18.16
CA ALA A 156 7.15 23.86 18.40
C ALA A 156 7.90 22.88 17.44
N VAL A 157 7.37 21.67 17.26
CA VAL A 157 7.94 20.69 16.31
C VAL A 157 7.80 21.16 14.86
N TRP A 158 6.66 21.76 14.52
CA TRP A 158 6.41 22.30 13.19
C TRP A 158 7.39 23.44 12.86
N ALA A 159 7.43 24.48 13.70
CA ALA A 159 8.25 25.67 13.50
C ALA A 159 9.74 25.30 13.35
N ALA A 160 10.26 24.45 14.25
CA ALA A 160 11.65 24.02 14.22
C ALA A 160 12.08 23.40 12.89
N VAL A 161 11.19 22.58 12.27
CA VAL A 161 11.47 21.95 10.97
C VAL A 161 11.19 22.89 9.81
N TYR A 162 10.12 23.68 9.89
CA TYR A 162 9.70 24.62 8.85
C TYR A 162 10.74 25.71 8.61
N GLU A 163 11.30 26.31 9.66
CA GLU A 163 12.34 27.35 9.57
C GLU A 163 13.63 26.87 8.91
N ARG A 164 13.93 25.56 9.03
CA ARG A 164 15.13 24.95 8.41
C ARG A 164 14.84 24.30 7.05
N ALA A 165 13.59 24.35 6.63
CA ALA A 165 13.18 23.82 5.34
C ALA A 165 13.53 24.76 4.20
N PRO A 166 14.08 24.28 3.07
CA PRO A 166 14.17 25.10 1.87
C PRO A 166 12.78 25.49 1.38
N ILE A 167 12.69 26.57 0.63
CA ILE A 167 11.43 27.26 0.33
C ILE A 167 10.40 26.35 -0.35
N GLU A 168 10.83 25.47 -1.26
CA GLU A 168 9.96 24.50 -1.93
C GLU A 168 9.42 23.42 -0.98
N LEU A 169 10.17 23.13 0.10
CA LEU A 169 9.69 22.23 1.15
C LEU A 169 8.69 22.95 2.06
N GLN A 170 8.92 24.23 2.37
CA GLN A 170 7.96 25.07 3.11
C GLN A 170 6.64 25.14 2.36
N ASP A 171 6.69 25.36 1.05
CA ASP A 171 5.50 25.37 0.18
C ASP A 171 4.77 24.00 0.25
N ALA A 172 5.52 22.90 0.15
CA ALA A 172 4.94 21.56 0.24
C ALA A 172 4.29 21.29 1.60
N MET A 173 4.94 21.72 2.70
CA MET A 173 4.43 21.56 4.06
C MET A 173 3.13 22.39 4.25
N SER A 174 3.17 23.66 3.83
CA SER A 174 2.01 24.56 3.96
C SER A 174 0.83 24.11 3.09
N LEU A 175 1.07 23.73 1.82
CA LEU A 175 0.04 23.18 0.95
C LEU A 175 -0.55 21.87 1.53
N ASN A 176 0.30 21.00 2.09
CA ASN A 176 -0.17 19.77 2.72
C ASN A 176 -1.06 20.04 3.92
N TYR A 177 -0.70 21.00 4.76
CA TYR A 177 -1.44 21.42 5.95
C TYR A 177 -2.77 22.08 5.58
N LEU A 178 -2.74 23.09 4.74
CA LEU A 178 -3.93 23.89 4.39
C LEU A 178 -4.95 23.12 3.53
N THR A 179 -4.47 22.18 2.71
CA THR A 179 -5.38 21.36 1.89
C THR A 179 -5.73 20.02 2.52
N GLY A 180 -5.00 19.58 3.54
CA GLY A 180 -5.16 18.27 4.16
C GLY A 180 -4.89 17.11 3.18
N GLN A 181 -4.28 17.35 2.01
CA GLN A 181 -4.11 16.31 0.99
C GLN A 181 -2.94 15.37 1.29
N ARG A 182 -2.92 14.19 0.62
CA ARG A 182 -1.76 13.29 0.71
C ARG A 182 -0.55 13.91 0.01
N PRO A 183 0.70 13.64 0.46
CA PRO A 183 1.91 14.23 -0.13
C PRO A 183 1.96 14.12 -1.66
N GLU A 184 1.59 12.96 -2.20
CA GLU A 184 1.58 12.75 -3.66
C GLU A 184 0.57 13.64 -4.41
N ASN A 185 -0.57 13.97 -3.78
CA ASN A 185 -1.54 14.88 -4.37
C ASN A 185 -1.01 16.33 -4.35
N VAL A 186 -0.36 16.72 -3.26
CA VAL A 186 0.27 18.06 -3.15
C VAL A 186 1.34 18.26 -4.23
N LEU A 187 2.21 17.27 -4.42
CA LEU A 187 3.27 17.33 -5.44
C LEU A 187 2.73 17.37 -6.89
N ARG A 188 1.49 16.95 -7.10
CA ARG A 188 0.82 17.02 -8.42
C ARG A 188 0.04 18.30 -8.64
N MET A 189 -0.06 19.17 -7.65
CA MET A 189 -0.78 20.46 -7.82
C MET A 189 -0.03 21.35 -8.80
N THR A 190 -0.79 21.90 -9.73
CA THR A 190 -0.27 22.79 -10.79
C THR A 190 -1.12 24.06 -10.86
N GLU A 191 -0.63 25.06 -11.54
CA GLU A 191 -1.36 26.31 -11.84
C GLU A 191 -2.70 26.03 -12.54
N ALA A 192 -2.76 25.03 -13.42
CA ALA A 192 -3.97 24.68 -14.15
C ALA A 192 -5.10 24.12 -13.25
N HIS A 193 -4.77 23.70 -12.03
CA HIS A 193 -5.78 23.26 -11.05
C HIS A 193 -6.45 24.44 -10.32
N ILE A 194 -5.92 25.65 -10.46
CA ILE A 194 -6.50 26.85 -9.86
C ILE A 194 -7.45 27.47 -10.87
N LYS A 195 -8.74 27.47 -10.54
CA LYS A 195 -9.81 28.01 -11.38
C LYS A 195 -10.72 28.85 -10.53
N ASP A 196 -11.00 30.04 -10.98
CA ASP A 196 -11.79 31.00 -10.23
C ASP A 196 -11.26 31.14 -8.77
N CYS A 197 -12.11 31.00 -7.79
CA CYS A 197 -11.79 31.10 -6.37
C CYS A 197 -11.53 29.74 -5.70
N VAL A 198 -11.12 28.70 -6.45
CA VAL A 198 -10.86 27.37 -5.89
C VAL A 198 -9.61 26.72 -6.47
N ILE A 199 -9.01 25.81 -5.69
CA ILE A 199 -8.09 24.82 -6.22
C ILE A 199 -8.78 23.46 -6.33
N GLU A 200 -8.75 22.87 -7.52
CA GLU A 200 -9.30 21.55 -7.79
C GLU A 200 -8.28 20.46 -7.50
N VAL A 201 -8.68 19.46 -6.72
CA VAL A 201 -7.82 18.32 -6.36
C VAL A 201 -8.53 17.02 -6.68
N ARG A 202 -7.91 16.19 -7.53
CA ARG A 202 -8.32 14.79 -7.74
C ARG A 202 -7.40 13.86 -6.97
N GLN A 203 -7.97 13.14 -5.99
CA GLN A 203 -7.19 12.25 -5.13
C GLN A 203 -6.81 10.97 -5.86
N GLY A 204 -5.51 10.71 -6.05
CA GLY A 204 -5.03 9.55 -6.81
C GLY A 204 -5.37 8.16 -6.21
N LYS A 205 -5.67 8.08 -4.91
CA LYS A 205 -6.01 6.79 -4.26
C LYS A 205 -7.50 6.47 -4.26
N THR A 206 -8.36 7.49 -4.19
CA THR A 206 -9.82 7.34 -4.00
C THR A 206 -10.63 7.92 -5.16
N ASP A 207 -9.96 8.51 -6.12
CA ASP A 207 -10.52 9.24 -7.26
C ASP A 207 -11.50 10.37 -6.89
N LYS A 208 -11.55 10.74 -5.60
CA LYS A 208 -12.43 11.80 -5.13
C LYS A 208 -11.97 13.14 -5.65
N ARG A 209 -12.91 13.95 -6.13
CA ARG A 209 -12.68 15.33 -6.56
C ARG A 209 -13.08 16.28 -5.45
N LEU A 210 -12.22 17.24 -5.17
CA LEU A 210 -12.44 18.27 -4.16
C LEU A 210 -12.20 19.64 -4.81
N ARG A 211 -12.98 20.63 -4.41
CA ARG A 211 -12.80 22.05 -4.72
C ARG A 211 -12.57 22.76 -3.40
N ILE A 212 -11.35 23.25 -3.18
CA ILE A 212 -10.97 23.91 -1.92
C ILE A 212 -10.96 25.40 -2.17
N LEU A 213 -11.68 26.14 -1.34
CA LEU A 213 -11.88 27.59 -1.49
C LEU A 213 -10.59 28.36 -1.23
N LEU A 214 -10.33 29.36 -2.05
CA LEU A 214 -9.22 30.30 -1.95
C LEU A 214 -9.67 31.62 -1.34
N ASP A 215 -10.97 31.89 -1.31
CA ASP A 215 -11.57 33.08 -0.74
C ASP A 215 -12.66 32.69 0.26
N HIS A 216 -12.83 33.50 1.29
CA HIS A 216 -13.93 33.44 2.22
C HIS A 216 -15.22 34.00 1.58
N ALA A 217 -16.36 33.81 2.25
CA ALA A 217 -17.66 34.30 1.76
C ALA A 217 -17.73 35.85 1.68
N ASP A 218 -16.93 36.55 2.45
CA ASP A 218 -16.80 38.00 2.44
C ASP A 218 -15.85 38.54 1.37
N GLY A 219 -15.29 37.65 0.54
CA GLY A 219 -14.34 38.00 -0.54
C GLY A 219 -12.88 38.13 -0.08
N THR A 220 -12.60 37.98 1.22
CA THR A 220 -11.20 37.99 1.71
C THR A 220 -10.48 36.71 1.36
N ARG A 221 -9.16 36.79 1.11
CA ARG A 221 -8.32 35.62 0.77
C ARG A 221 -8.16 34.70 1.97
N THR A 222 -8.39 33.40 1.78
CA THR A 222 -8.02 32.38 2.77
C THR A 222 -6.50 32.28 2.90
N GLU A 223 -5.99 31.67 3.97
CA GLU A 223 -4.55 31.39 4.11
C GLU A 223 -4.00 30.57 2.93
N LEU A 224 -4.81 29.64 2.38
CA LEU A 224 -4.44 28.89 1.17
C LEU A 224 -4.34 29.82 -0.05
N GLY A 225 -5.29 30.72 -0.23
CA GLY A 225 -5.25 31.73 -1.29
C GLY A 225 -4.00 32.58 -1.20
N GLN A 226 -3.72 33.12 -0.01
CA GLN A 226 -2.52 33.92 0.27
C GLN A 226 -1.22 33.15 0.01
N LEU A 227 -1.17 31.86 0.39
CA LEU A 227 -0.01 31.00 0.10
C LEU A 227 0.20 30.86 -1.41
N LEU A 228 -0.87 30.61 -2.17
CA LEU A 228 -0.79 30.45 -3.63
C LEU A 228 -0.34 31.76 -4.29
N ASP A 229 -0.82 32.91 -3.82
CA ASP A 229 -0.39 34.22 -4.33
C ASP A 229 1.11 34.45 -4.05
N ARG A 230 1.60 34.08 -2.85
CA ARG A 230 3.04 34.13 -2.54
C ARG A 230 3.88 33.21 -3.44
N ILE A 231 3.40 31.98 -3.68
CA ILE A 231 4.08 31.01 -4.56
C ILE A 231 4.18 31.56 -5.99
N ARG A 232 3.11 32.19 -6.48
CA ARG A 232 3.05 32.80 -7.83
C ARG A 232 3.91 34.03 -7.98
N ALA A 233 3.92 34.89 -6.98
CA ALA A 233 4.70 36.14 -6.98
C ALA A 233 6.21 35.92 -6.85
N ARG A 234 6.64 34.71 -6.44
CA ARG A 234 8.04 34.40 -6.17
C ARG A 234 8.86 34.41 -7.48
N PRO A 235 9.97 35.14 -7.53
CA PRO A 235 10.91 35.08 -8.65
C PRO A 235 11.48 33.66 -8.79
N ARG A 236 11.45 33.13 -10.01
CA ARG A 236 12.05 31.81 -10.35
C ARG A 236 12.91 32.00 -11.60
N LYS A 237 14.05 31.32 -11.64
CA LYS A 237 14.90 31.30 -12.84
C LYS A 237 14.17 30.65 -14.03
N VAL A 238 13.39 29.60 -13.76
CA VAL A 238 12.56 28.92 -14.75
C VAL A 238 11.16 28.78 -14.19
N ARG A 239 10.14 29.14 -14.97
CA ARG A 239 8.73 28.99 -14.55
C ARG A 239 8.32 27.52 -14.57
N SER A 240 7.82 27.03 -13.46
CA SER A 240 7.28 25.69 -13.34
C SER A 240 5.77 25.71 -13.38
N VAL A 241 5.17 24.74 -14.04
CA VAL A 241 3.72 24.52 -13.98
C VAL A 241 3.29 23.94 -12.61
N HIS A 242 4.20 23.29 -11.89
CA HIS A 242 3.95 22.75 -10.56
C HIS A 242 4.06 23.82 -9.47
N LEU A 243 3.14 23.81 -8.53
CA LEU A 243 3.16 24.73 -7.37
C LEU A 243 4.37 24.46 -6.49
N VAL A 244 4.71 23.19 -6.28
CA VAL A 244 5.86 22.76 -5.49
C VAL A 244 7.05 22.48 -6.41
N ALA A 245 7.91 23.47 -6.58
CA ALA A 245 9.11 23.39 -7.42
C ALA A 245 10.24 24.20 -6.82
N THR A 246 11.48 23.80 -7.13
CA THR A 246 12.70 24.54 -6.73
C THR A 246 12.76 25.90 -7.39
N PRO A 247 13.66 26.83 -6.95
CA PRO A 247 13.91 28.08 -7.63
C PRO A 247 14.32 27.95 -9.11
N GLU A 248 14.91 26.80 -9.48
CA GLU A 248 15.27 26.43 -10.85
C GLU A 248 14.10 25.87 -11.66
N GLY A 249 12.89 25.82 -11.08
CA GLY A 249 11.68 25.33 -11.74
C GLY A 249 11.52 23.81 -11.76
N VAL A 250 12.40 23.05 -11.08
CA VAL A 250 12.31 21.58 -11.04
C VAL A 250 11.25 21.14 -10.02
N PRO A 251 10.21 20.40 -10.44
CA PRO A 251 9.18 19.92 -9.53
C PRO A 251 9.74 18.89 -8.52
N LEU A 252 9.27 18.95 -7.28
CA LEU A 252 9.62 17.93 -6.31
C LEU A 252 8.87 16.64 -6.61
N ASN A 253 9.61 15.54 -6.54
CA ASN A 253 9.02 14.21 -6.51
C ASN A 253 9.02 13.65 -5.07
N ARG A 254 8.42 12.46 -4.88
CA ARG A 254 8.30 11.85 -3.55
C ARG A 254 9.66 11.59 -2.88
N TRP A 255 10.67 11.23 -3.66
CA TRP A 255 12.02 10.98 -3.13
C TRP A 255 12.70 12.28 -2.71
N THR A 256 12.71 13.29 -3.57
CA THR A 256 13.30 14.61 -3.27
C THR A 256 12.61 15.30 -2.10
N LEU A 257 11.27 15.20 -2.01
CA LEU A 257 10.52 15.68 -0.86
C LEU A 257 11.01 15.01 0.44
N ARG A 258 11.15 13.68 0.42
CA ARG A 258 11.61 12.93 1.59
C ARG A 258 13.02 13.32 1.99
N VAL A 259 13.95 13.39 1.06
CA VAL A 259 15.34 13.76 1.34
C VAL A 259 15.43 15.15 1.96
N ARG A 260 14.73 16.15 1.39
CA ARG A 260 14.70 17.52 1.93
C ARG A 260 14.07 17.58 3.32
N PHE A 261 12.96 16.87 3.52
CA PHE A 261 12.30 16.82 4.82
C PHE A 261 13.18 16.14 5.89
N ASP A 262 13.83 15.04 5.55
CA ASP A 262 14.74 14.34 6.46
C ASP A 262 15.96 15.21 6.82
N ALA A 263 16.48 15.99 5.86
CA ALA A 263 17.57 16.95 6.10
C ALA A 263 17.13 18.10 7.02
N ALA A 264 15.99 18.73 6.75
CA ALA A 264 15.45 19.82 7.59
C ALA A 264 15.14 19.33 9.02
N ARG A 265 14.53 18.15 9.13
CA ARG A 265 14.24 17.52 10.42
C ARG A 265 15.50 17.20 11.21
N LYS A 266 16.55 16.68 10.55
CA LYS A 266 17.84 16.39 11.17
C LYS A 266 18.47 17.69 11.68
N ALA A 267 18.56 18.73 10.85
CA ALA A 267 19.11 20.03 11.23
C ALA A 267 18.34 20.67 12.40
N ALA A 268 17.00 20.53 12.40
CA ALA A 268 16.16 21.02 13.50
C ALA A 268 16.44 20.30 14.82
N ALA A 269 16.56 18.97 14.78
CA ALA A 269 16.85 18.18 15.96
C ALA A 269 18.25 18.47 16.52
N GLU A 270 19.27 18.59 15.66
CA GLU A 270 20.64 18.93 16.05
C GLU A 270 20.74 20.33 16.65
N ALA A 271 19.96 21.29 16.14
CA ALA A 271 19.94 22.64 16.72
C ALA A 271 19.32 22.64 18.13
N ALA A 272 18.21 21.93 18.33
CA ALA A 272 17.60 21.79 19.64
C ALA A 272 18.52 21.04 20.63
N GLU A 273 19.27 20.04 20.18
CA GLU A 273 20.24 19.30 21.02
C GLU A 273 21.42 20.19 21.47
N LYS A 274 21.84 21.18 20.65
CA LYS A 274 22.93 22.10 21.02
C LYS A 274 22.58 23.02 22.20
N GLU A 275 21.31 23.29 22.42
CA GLU A 275 20.86 24.10 23.57
C GLU A 275 21.01 23.35 24.90
N ALA A 276 21.08 22.01 24.86
CA ALA A 276 21.36 21.10 25.97
C ALA A 276 20.48 21.27 27.23
N THR A 277 19.31 21.91 27.12
CA THR A 277 18.33 21.96 28.18
C THR A 277 17.42 20.73 28.16
N PRO A 278 16.81 20.30 29.29
CA PRO A 278 15.87 19.19 29.30
C PRO A 278 14.73 19.37 28.29
N GLU A 279 14.21 20.60 28.18
CA GLU A 279 13.10 20.95 27.27
C GLU A 279 13.54 20.84 25.80
N SER A 280 14.72 21.36 25.46
CA SER A 280 15.26 21.30 24.09
C SER A 280 15.60 19.87 23.67
N LEU A 281 16.12 19.03 24.58
CA LEU A 281 16.36 17.61 24.34
C LEU A 281 15.05 16.83 24.12
N ALA A 282 14.01 17.15 24.91
CA ALA A 282 12.67 16.58 24.72
C ALA A 282 12.07 16.99 23.35
N LEU A 283 12.26 18.27 22.97
CA LEU A 283 11.85 18.77 21.66
C LEU A 283 12.60 18.05 20.53
N ALA A 284 13.90 17.91 20.64
CA ALA A 284 14.73 17.18 19.66
C ALA A 284 14.24 15.74 19.45
N ALA A 285 13.94 15.03 20.54
CA ALA A 285 13.40 13.67 20.49
C ALA A 285 12.04 13.61 19.76
N ARG A 286 11.20 14.62 19.90
CA ARG A 286 9.91 14.76 19.19
C ARG A 286 10.13 15.12 17.73
N ILE A 287 11.02 16.05 17.40
CA ILE A 287 11.40 16.42 16.03
C ILE A 287 11.90 15.18 15.28
N ARG A 288 12.75 14.34 15.86
CA ARG A 288 13.25 13.10 15.24
C ARG A 288 12.13 12.12 14.86
N LYS A 289 11.00 12.14 15.59
CA LYS A 289 9.82 11.30 15.30
C LYS A 289 8.94 11.89 14.21
N PHE A 290 9.01 13.19 13.93
CA PHE A 290 8.15 13.84 12.95
C PHE A 290 8.39 13.32 11.54
N GLN A 291 7.34 13.01 10.80
CA GLN A 291 7.38 12.58 9.41
C GLN A 291 6.46 13.46 8.57
N PHE A 292 6.80 13.70 7.31
CA PHE A 292 5.98 14.55 6.43
C PHE A 292 4.50 14.11 6.38
N ARG A 293 4.24 12.81 6.45
CA ARG A 293 2.86 12.28 6.47
C ARG A 293 2.06 12.66 7.71
N ASP A 294 2.70 13.13 8.79
CA ASP A 294 2.02 13.54 10.03
C ASP A 294 1.40 14.93 9.90
N ILE A 295 1.72 15.67 8.85
CA ILE A 295 1.12 16.99 8.54
C ILE A 295 -0.39 16.84 8.30
N ARG A 296 -0.82 15.82 7.56
CA ARG A 296 -2.24 15.61 7.28
C ARG A 296 -3.07 15.24 8.53
N PRO A 297 -2.60 14.39 9.46
CA PRO A 297 -3.24 14.24 10.78
C PRO A 297 -3.26 15.52 11.59
N ARG A 298 -2.20 16.36 11.55
CA ARG A 298 -2.22 17.67 12.21
C ARG A 298 -3.33 18.54 11.63
N ALA A 299 -3.41 18.71 10.32
CA ALA A 299 -4.49 19.47 9.68
C ALA A 299 -5.90 19.00 10.09
N ALA A 300 -6.08 17.67 10.21
CA ALA A 300 -7.35 17.09 10.65
C ALA A 300 -7.65 17.35 12.14
N SER A 301 -6.59 17.45 12.97
CA SER A 301 -6.74 17.65 14.41
C SER A 301 -6.98 19.11 14.75
N ASP A 302 -6.41 20.03 13.98
CA ASP A 302 -6.53 21.49 14.20
C ASP A 302 -7.90 22.01 13.73
N ILE A 303 -8.62 21.27 12.88
CA ILE A 303 -10.01 21.56 12.53
C ILE A 303 -10.92 21.05 13.67
N GLY A 304 -11.60 21.97 14.38
CA GLY A 304 -12.47 21.62 15.49
C GLY A 304 -13.64 20.71 15.10
N ASP A 305 -14.27 20.99 13.94
CA ASP A 305 -15.39 20.18 13.43
C ASP A 305 -14.90 18.91 12.66
N LEU A 306 -15.36 17.74 13.13
CA LEU A 306 -15.04 16.46 12.52
C LEU A 306 -15.58 16.32 11.09
N SER A 307 -16.75 16.91 10.80
CA SER A 307 -17.36 16.88 9.47
C SER A 307 -16.54 17.69 8.48
N ALA A 308 -16.14 18.91 8.87
CA ALA A 308 -15.27 19.78 8.06
C ALA A 308 -13.91 19.11 7.81
N ALA A 309 -13.28 18.54 8.83
CA ALA A 309 -12.04 17.81 8.70
C ALA A 309 -12.20 16.61 7.73
N SER A 310 -13.28 15.84 7.85
CA SER A 310 -13.54 14.69 6.95
C SER A 310 -13.75 15.12 5.51
N LYS A 311 -14.48 16.23 5.27
CA LYS A 311 -14.68 16.80 3.94
C LYS A 311 -13.36 17.26 3.32
N LEU A 312 -12.52 18.01 4.06
CA LEU A 312 -11.22 18.48 3.59
C LEU A 312 -10.29 17.31 3.23
N LEU A 313 -10.26 16.29 4.08
CA LEU A 313 -9.48 15.07 3.83
C LEU A 313 -10.04 14.21 2.70
N GLY A 314 -11.29 14.43 2.31
CA GLY A 314 -11.95 13.65 1.28
C GLY A 314 -12.27 12.22 1.71
N HIS A 315 -12.56 11.99 2.98
CA HIS A 315 -13.03 10.69 3.45
C HIS A 315 -14.51 10.49 3.16
N THR A 316 -14.91 9.26 2.84
CA THR A 316 -16.31 8.87 2.68
C THR A 316 -17.01 8.70 4.02
N GLU A 317 -16.27 8.25 5.03
CA GLU A 317 -16.76 8.00 6.38
C GLU A 317 -15.98 8.84 7.40
N GLN A 318 -16.71 9.57 8.26
CA GLN A 318 -16.11 10.38 9.32
C GLN A 318 -15.32 9.55 10.34
N GLN A 319 -15.70 8.28 10.54
CA GLN A 319 -15.00 7.37 11.44
C GLN A 319 -13.53 7.18 11.06
N ILE A 320 -13.20 7.25 9.78
CA ILE A 320 -11.80 7.19 9.30
C ILE A 320 -11.03 8.40 9.82
N THR A 321 -11.60 9.59 9.72
CA THR A 321 -10.99 10.83 10.23
C THR A 321 -10.80 10.74 11.74
N ARG A 322 -11.83 10.35 12.48
CA ARG A 322 -11.80 10.24 13.95
C ARG A 322 -10.74 9.25 14.42
N LYS A 323 -10.72 8.02 13.90
CA LYS A 323 -9.81 6.94 14.37
C LYS A 323 -8.37 7.05 13.87
N VAL A 324 -8.17 7.60 12.68
CA VAL A 324 -6.86 7.50 12.00
C VAL A 324 -6.13 8.84 11.94
N TYR A 325 -6.86 9.95 11.86
CA TYR A 325 -6.25 11.26 11.59
C TYR A 325 -6.35 12.23 12.75
N ARG A 326 -7.35 12.15 13.60
CA ARG A 326 -7.46 13.03 14.77
C ARG A 326 -6.50 12.55 15.85
N ARG A 327 -5.53 13.40 16.23
CA ARG A 327 -4.45 13.09 17.18
C ARG A 327 -4.60 13.84 18.51
N VAL A 328 -5.46 14.84 18.55
CA VAL A 328 -5.79 15.60 19.74
C VAL A 328 -7.14 15.11 20.26
N GLY A 329 -7.25 14.93 21.56
CA GLY A 329 -8.50 14.54 22.22
C GLY A 329 -9.64 15.53 21.95
N GLU A 330 -10.86 15.08 22.11
CA GLU A 330 -12.04 15.92 21.97
C GLU A 330 -12.15 16.85 23.19
N THR A 331 -12.25 18.17 22.95
CA THR A 331 -12.49 19.11 24.02
C THR A 331 -13.97 19.05 24.39
N VAL A 332 -14.26 18.65 25.62
CA VAL A 332 -15.63 18.55 26.13
C VAL A 332 -15.83 19.51 27.29
N LYS A 333 -17.02 20.05 27.41
CA LYS A 333 -17.39 20.86 28.58
C LYS A 333 -17.61 19.95 29.80
N PRO A 334 -17.16 20.33 30.98
CA PRO A 334 -17.47 19.60 32.21
C PRO A 334 -18.98 19.64 32.48
N THR A 335 -19.48 18.74 33.31
CA THR A 335 -20.89 18.65 33.69
C THR A 335 -21.33 19.82 34.56
N LYS A 336 -20.41 20.46 35.27
CA LYS A 336 -20.62 21.70 36.05
C LYS A 336 -19.34 22.54 36.01
#